data_9cd17843d0cde5c440b039ed60e0a3f5
#
_entry.id   9cd17843d0cde5c440b039ed60e0a3f5
#
_cell.length_a   1.000
_cell.length_b   1.000
_cell.length_c   1.000
_cell.angle_alpha   90.00
_cell.angle_beta   90.00
_cell.angle_gamma   90.00
#
_symmetry.space_group_name_H-M   'P 1'
#
loop_
_entity.id
_entity.type
_entity.pdbx_description
1 polymer ?
#
loop_
_entity_poly.entity_id
_entity_poly.type
_entity_poly.pdbx_seq_one_letter_code
_entity_poly.pdbx_strand_id
1 'polypeptide(L)'
;VANLIESLKNQTYDSKLYDIYVIADNCTDRTAKVAKDAGAIVFERFDPEHKTKGYALQWFLKQKIEENADYDAFFIFDADNIVDKNFIKSMNQKLCQGEDVVQGYRDIKNPTDNWITAGYALFYWTMHRLYHLARYNIGLSTLLNGTGFMVRFDLIKPNGWQTETLTEDIEFSLKTIIQGKKVGWATDAIVYDEQPTSFKQSWSQRSRWTVGHMQCVKRYTMELANSVKEHKTLTSLDGLLYMIGTTPM
;
A
#
# COMPACT_ATOMS: atom_id res chain seq x y z
N VAL A 1 -11.12 -3.65 12.54
CA VAL A 1 -9.71 -3.80 12.99
C VAL A 1 -9.46 -5.15 13.66
N ALA A 2 -10.36 -5.67 14.54
CA ALA A 2 -10.15 -6.94 15.24
C ALA A 2 -9.95 -8.12 14.28
N ASN A 3 -10.76 -8.25 13.23
CA ASN A 3 -10.66 -9.33 12.25
C ASN A 3 -9.32 -9.30 11.48
N LEU A 4 -8.79 -8.11 11.19
CA LEU A 4 -7.47 -7.94 10.60
C LEU A 4 -6.39 -8.48 11.55
N ILE A 5 -6.40 -8.06 12.83
CA ILE A 5 -5.42 -8.49 13.83
C ILE A 5 -5.48 -10.02 14.00
N GLU A 6 -6.68 -10.60 14.05
CA GLU A 6 -6.86 -12.05 14.13
C GLU A 6 -6.28 -12.77 12.91
N SER A 7 -6.54 -12.28 11.70
CA SER A 7 -5.97 -12.85 10.47
C SER A 7 -4.44 -12.75 10.42
N LEU A 8 -3.87 -11.68 10.97
CA LEU A 8 -2.42 -11.52 11.11
C LEU A 8 -1.83 -12.44 12.17
N LYS A 9 -2.53 -12.74 13.26
CA LYS A 9 -2.10 -13.74 14.25
C LYS A 9 -2.13 -15.16 13.72
N ASN A 10 -2.99 -15.45 12.75
CA ASN A 10 -3.17 -16.77 12.15
C ASN A 10 -2.28 -17.02 10.93
N GLN A 11 -1.18 -16.28 10.79
CA GLN A 11 -0.22 -16.50 9.70
C GLN A 11 0.56 -17.82 9.87
N THR A 12 0.92 -18.46 8.75
CA THR A 12 1.81 -19.64 8.73
C THR A 12 3.28 -19.29 8.94
N TYR A 13 3.59 -18.03 9.14
CA TYR A 13 4.91 -17.51 9.47
C TYR A 13 5.11 -17.47 10.99
N ASP A 14 6.35 -17.65 11.47
CA ASP A 14 6.61 -17.69 12.92
C ASP A 14 6.25 -16.35 13.57
N SER A 15 5.32 -16.38 14.52
CA SER A 15 4.81 -15.20 15.23
C SER A 15 5.87 -14.46 16.06
N LYS A 16 7.02 -15.07 16.33
CA LYS A 16 8.16 -14.42 17.00
C LYS A 16 8.96 -13.49 16.09
N LEU A 17 8.72 -13.56 14.78
CA LEU A 17 9.46 -12.83 13.76
C LEU A 17 8.71 -11.58 13.25
N TYR A 18 7.56 -11.25 13.82
CA TYR A 18 6.82 -10.03 13.45
C TYR A 18 6.00 -9.48 14.60
N ASP A 19 5.80 -8.19 14.58
CA ASP A 19 4.92 -7.46 15.49
C ASP A 19 3.72 -6.90 14.72
N ILE A 20 2.58 -6.78 15.40
CA ILE A 20 1.36 -6.20 14.84
C ILE A 20 1.14 -4.84 15.49
N TYR A 21 1.32 -3.78 14.69
CA TYR A 21 1.10 -2.40 15.07
C TYR A 21 -0.23 -1.88 14.53
N VAL A 22 -0.95 -1.11 15.33
CA VAL A 22 -2.13 -0.36 14.91
C VAL A 22 -1.92 1.11 15.20
N ILE A 23 -2.02 1.94 14.17
CA ILE A 23 -2.02 3.40 14.30
C ILE A 23 -3.48 3.85 14.37
N ALA A 24 -3.95 4.22 15.55
CA ALA A 24 -5.28 4.79 15.77
C ALA A 24 -5.19 6.31 15.53
N ASP A 25 -5.33 6.73 14.26
CA ASP A 25 -5.15 8.12 13.85
C ASP A 25 -6.45 8.91 13.97
N ASN A 26 -6.46 9.90 14.85
CA ASN A 26 -7.62 10.76 15.16
C ASN A 26 -8.91 9.99 15.53
N CYS A 27 -8.77 8.79 16.11
CA CYS A 27 -9.89 7.98 16.54
C CYS A 27 -10.48 8.53 17.85
N THR A 28 -11.79 8.77 17.84
CA THR A 28 -12.56 9.22 19.04
C THR A 28 -13.48 8.11 19.57
N ASP A 29 -13.50 6.97 18.89
CA ASP A 29 -14.29 5.79 19.24
C ASP A 29 -13.46 4.72 19.98
N ARG A 30 -13.97 3.50 20.07
CA ARG A 30 -13.29 2.39 20.75
C ARG A 30 -12.23 1.69 19.91
N THR A 31 -11.82 2.21 18.75
CA THR A 31 -10.88 1.56 17.82
C THR A 31 -9.58 1.17 18.51
N ALA A 32 -8.94 2.10 19.24
CA ALA A 32 -7.70 1.82 19.97
C ALA A 32 -7.88 0.72 21.02
N LYS A 33 -8.99 0.75 21.78
CA LYS A 33 -9.30 -0.28 22.78
C LYS A 33 -9.50 -1.64 22.13
N VAL A 34 -10.32 -1.72 21.08
CA VAL A 34 -10.59 -2.97 20.37
C VAL A 34 -9.31 -3.58 19.80
N ALA A 35 -8.41 -2.76 19.28
CA ALA A 35 -7.13 -3.21 18.77
C ALA A 35 -6.21 -3.75 19.88
N LYS A 36 -6.15 -3.07 21.05
CA LYS A 36 -5.40 -3.53 22.23
C LYS A 36 -5.97 -4.86 22.76
N ASP A 37 -7.29 -4.95 22.89
CA ASP A 37 -7.99 -6.16 23.37
C ASP A 37 -7.76 -7.36 22.41
N ALA A 38 -7.62 -7.09 21.10
CA ALA A 38 -7.24 -8.08 20.09
C ALA A 38 -5.75 -8.45 20.12
N GLY A 39 -4.92 -7.75 20.92
CA GLY A 39 -3.50 -8.04 21.16
C GLY A 39 -2.53 -7.39 20.20
N ALA A 40 -2.88 -6.29 19.57
CA ALA A 40 -1.95 -5.46 18.82
C ALA A 40 -1.25 -4.43 19.72
N ILE A 41 -0.08 -3.98 19.29
CA ILE A 41 0.63 -2.83 19.86
C ILE A 41 0.02 -1.57 19.25
N VAL A 42 -0.64 -0.74 20.07
CA VAL A 42 -1.43 0.40 19.56
C VAL A 42 -0.73 1.71 19.83
N PHE A 43 -0.62 2.52 18.78
CA PHE A 43 -0.16 3.90 18.80
C PHE A 43 -1.34 4.82 18.50
N GLU A 44 -1.64 5.74 19.41
CA GLU A 44 -2.70 6.72 19.26
C GLU A 44 -2.09 8.06 18.82
N ARG A 45 -2.56 8.59 17.68
CA ARG A 45 -2.12 9.85 17.11
C ARG A 45 -3.31 10.80 17.00
N PHE A 46 -3.14 12.03 17.48
CA PHE A 46 -4.12 13.10 17.36
C PHE A 46 -3.48 14.31 16.69
N ASP A 47 -3.77 14.50 15.42
CA ASP A 47 -3.29 15.62 14.61
C ASP A 47 -4.42 16.06 13.66
N PRO A 48 -5.16 17.13 14.01
CA PRO A 48 -6.31 17.57 13.22
C PRO A 48 -5.92 18.24 11.89
N GLU A 49 -4.66 18.61 11.71
CA GLU A 49 -4.19 19.28 10.50
C GLU A 49 -3.72 18.29 9.43
N HIS A 50 -3.14 17.15 9.85
CA HIS A 50 -2.54 16.16 8.96
C HIS A 50 -3.25 14.79 9.08
N LYS A 51 -4.44 14.67 8.49
CA LYS A 51 -5.36 13.51 8.67
C LYS A 51 -5.21 12.39 7.63
N THR A 52 -4.23 12.43 6.72
CA THR A 52 -4.10 11.38 5.72
C THR A 52 -3.33 10.18 6.25
N LYS A 53 -3.55 9.00 5.64
CA LYS A 53 -2.79 7.77 5.92
C LYS A 53 -1.29 7.98 5.76
N GLY A 54 -0.86 8.75 4.75
CA GLY A 54 0.54 9.09 4.53
C GLY A 54 1.18 9.76 5.75
N TYR A 55 0.51 10.74 6.35
CA TYR A 55 1.02 11.41 7.56
C TYR A 55 1.04 10.48 8.79
N ALA A 56 0.05 9.61 8.94
CA ALA A 56 0.04 8.63 10.02
C ALA A 56 1.20 7.64 9.90
N LEU A 57 1.47 7.14 8.68
CA LEU A 57 2.63 6.29 8.39
C LEU A 57 3.96 7.03 8.63
N GLN A 58 4.08 8.26 8.15
CA GLN A 58 5.27 9.09 8.36
C GLN A 58 5.58 9.27 9.85
N TRP A 59 4.56 9.61 10.64
CA TRP A 59 4.68 9.80 12.08
C TRP A 59 5.14 8.53 12.80
N PHE A 60 4.55 7.39 12.48
CA PHE A 60 4.89 6.11 13.11
C PHE A 60 6.28 5.61 12.69
N LEU A 61 6.58 5.63 11.38
CA LEU A 61 7.85 5.14 10.86
C LEU A 61 9.02 6.00 11.32
N LYS A 62 8.81 7.33 11.50
CA LYS A 62 9.82 8.21 12.08
C LYS A 62 10.22 7.75 13.49
N GLN A 63 9.24 7.39 14.34
CA GLN A 63 9.53 6.84 15.68
C GLN A 63 10.35 5.55 15.59
N LYS A 64 10.00 4.63 14.68
CA LYS A 64 10.75 3.38 14.51
C LYS A 64 12.18 3.59 14.01
N ILE A 65 12.41 4.62 13.20
CA ILE A 65 13.76 5.03 12.78
C ILE A 65 14.55 5.60 13.97
N GLU A 66 13.95 6.50 14.74
CA GLU A 66 14.57 7.12 15.91
C GLU A 66 14.89 6.11 17.02
N GLU A 67 14.06 5.09 17.19
CA GLU A 67 14.27 3.96 18.12
C GLU A 67 15.35 2.98 17.62
N ASN A 68 15.88 3.15 16.40
CA ASN A 68 16.75 2.18 15.72
C ASN A 68 16.15 0.76 15.73
N ALA A 69 14.85 0.66 15.44
CA ALA A 69 14.14 -0.61 15.43
C ALA A 69 14.79 -1.61 14.47
N ASP A 70 14.91 -2.87 14.92
CA ASP A 70 15.54 -3.95 14.18
C ASP A 70 14.48 -4.73 13.39
N TYR A 71 14.01 -4.15 12.29
CA TYR A 71 13.09 -4.76 11.34
C TYR A 71 13.69 -4.80 9.93
N ASP A 72 13.39 -5.86 9.19
CA ASP A 72 13.76 -5.96 7.77
C ASP A 72 12.78 -5.20 6.87
N ALA A 73 11.48 -5.28 7.19
CA ALA A 73 10.42 -4.68 6.37
C ALA A 73 9.17 -4.34 7.16
N PHE A 74 8.35 -3.43 6.62
CA PHE A 74 7.00 -3.15 7.08
C PHE A 74 5.96 -3.61 6.06
N PHE A 75 4.89 -4.21 6.56
CA PHE A 75 3.68 -4.53 5.80
C PHE A 75 2.58 -3.56 6.18
N ILE A 76 1.91 -2.97 5.20
CA ILE A 76 0.89 -1.95 5.40
C ILE A 76 -0.48 -2.46 4.96
N PHE A 77 -1.46 -2.37 5.87
CA PHE A 77 -2.84 -2.80 5.65
C PHE A 77 -3.83 -1.71 6.06
N ASP A 78 -4.99 -1.70 5.44
CA ASP A 78 -6.14 -0.93 5.89
C ASP A 78 -6.89 -1.71 7.00
N ALA A 79 -7.49 -0.99 7.95
CA ALA A 79 -8.04 -1.57 9.18
C ALA A 79 -9.22 -2.55 8.97
N ASP A 80 -9.84 -2.53 7.80
CA ASP A 80 -10.97 -3.39 7.40
C ASP A 80 -10.54 -4.64 6.61
N ASN A 81 -9.25 -4.80 6.34
CA ASN A 81 -8.75 -5.94 5.58
C ASN A 81 -8.83 -7.27 6.36
N ILE A 82 -8.80 -8.36 5.60
CA ILE A 82 -8.50 -9.72 6.07
C ILE A 82 -7.31 -10.22 5.25
N VAL A 83 -6.35 -10.86 5.90
CA VAL A 83 -5.10 -11.29 5.28
C VAL A 83 -5.05 -12.81 5.16
N ASP A 84 -4.71 -13.34 3.98
CA ASP A 84 -4.50 -14.79 3.80
C ASP A 84 -3.39 -15.28 4.73
N LYS A 85 -3.54 -16.48 5.23
CA LYS A 85 -2.59 -17.11 6.19
C LYS A 85 -1.16 -17.25 5.69
N ASN A 86 -0.92 -17.19 4.39
CA ASN A 86 0.40 -17.30 3.78
C ASN A 86 1.00 -15.95 3.37
N PHE A 87 0.31 -14.84 3.64
CA PHE A 87 0.69 -13.50 3.15
C PHE A 87 2.13 -13.15 3.56
N ILE A 88 2.43 -13.18 4.86
CA ILE A 88 3.76 -12.81 5.37
C ILE A 88 4.84 -13.73 4.79
N LYS A 89 4.57 -15.02 4.71
CA LYS A 89 5.50 -15.99 4.11
C LYS A 89 5.80 -15.67 2.64
N SER A 90 4.77 -15.36 1.84
CA SER A 90 4.91 -15.03 0.43
C SER A 90 5.65 -13.69 0.23
N MET A 91 5.38 -12.69 1.06
CA MET A 91 6.12 -11.42 1.04
C MET A 91 7.57 -11.58 1.48
N ASN A 92 7.84 -12.38 2.52
CA ASN A 92 9.20 -12.65 2.95
C ASN A 92 10.03 -13.34 1.86
N GLN A 93 9.44 -14.22 1.04
CA GLN A 93 10.13 -14.79 -0.12
C GLN A 93 10.58 -13.72 -1.11
N LYS A 94 9.75 -12.70 -1.36
CA LYS A 94 10.10 -11.55 -2.21
C LYS A 94 11.22 -10.71 -1.60
N LEU A 95 11.13 -10.44 -0.29
CA LEU A 95 12.19 -9.74 0.44
C LEU A 95 13.54 -10.46 0.34
N CYS A 96 13.55 -11.79 0.53
CA CYS A 96 14.75 -12.62 0.38
C CYS A 96 15.28 -12.68 -1.06
N GLN A 97 14.43 -12.47 -2.08
CA GLN A 97 14.82 -12.32 -3.48
C GLN A 97 15.42 -10.93 -3.79
N GLY A 98 15.47 -10.03 -2.81
CA GLY A 98 16.05 -8.69 -2.94
C GLY A 98 15.07 -7.63 -3.40
N GLU A 99 13.77 -7.89 -3.37
CA GLU A 99 12.77 -6.88 -3.70
C GLU A 99 12.55 -5.92 -2.50
N ASP A 100 12.65 -4.61 -2.75
CA ASP A 100 12.56 -3.59 -1.71
C ASP A 100 11.12 -3.11 -1.44
N VAL A 101 10.29 -3.08 -2.48
CA VAL A 101 8.88 -2.67 -2.42
C VAL A 101 8.05 -3.68 -3.20
N VAL A 102 7.03 -4.25 -2.59
CA VAL A 102 6.22 -5.31 -3.21
C VAL A 102 4.74 -5.08 -2.92
N GLN A 103 3.92 -5.10 -3.97
CA GLN A 103 2.47 -5.14 -3.85
C GLN A 103 1.96 -6.58 -3.83
N GLY A 104 1.09 -6.91 -2.90
CA GLY A 104 0.35 -8.17 -2.86
C GLY A 104 -0.90 -8.15 -3.73
N TYR A 105 -1.51 -9.32 -3.86
CA TYR A 105 -2.78 -9.47 -4.57
C TYR A 105 -3.94 -8.98 -3.69
N ARG A 106 -4.56 -7.87 -4.08
CA ARG A 106 -5.75 -7.32 -3.42
C ARG A 106 -7.00 -7.97 -3.98
N ASP A 107 -7.62 -8.85 -3.22
CA ASP A 107 -8.91 -9.46 -3.55
C ASP A 107 -10.06 -8.74 -2.81
N ILE A 108 -11.28 -9.07 -3.14
CA ILE A 108 -12.47 -8.39 -2.65
C ILE A 108 -13.21 -9.28 -1.65
N LYS A 109 -13.56 -8.74 -0.47
CA LYS A 109 -14.31 -9.44 0.57
C LYS A 109 -15.79 -9.67 0.21
N ASN A 110 -16.35 -8.69 -0.48
CA ASN A 110 -17.80 -8.62 -0.75
C ASN A 110 -18.16 -8.49 -2.24
N PRO A 111 -17.65 -9.36 -3.12
CA PRO A 111 -17.81 -9.19 -4.57
C PRO A 111 -19.25 -9.38 -5.07
N THR A 112 -20.11 -10.00 -4.27
CA THR A 112 -21.49 -10.38 -4.65
C THR A 112 -22.57 -9.57 -3.95
N ASP A 113 -22.23 -8.56 -3.13
CA ASP A 113 -23.22 -7.78 -2.39
C ASP A 113 -24.13 -6.98 -3.32
N ASN A 114 -23.58 -6.38 -4.37
CA ASN A 114 -24.35 -5.68 -5.40
C ASN A 114 -23.50 -5.42 -6.66
N TRP A 115 -24.08 -4.74 -7.65
CA TRP A 115 -23.41 -4.44 -8.93
C TRP A 115 -22.18 -3.53 -8.79
N ILE A 116 -22.12 -2.66 -7.74
CA ILE A 116 -20.98 -1.77 -7.49
C ILE A 116 -19.79 -2.60 -7.02
N THR A 117 -19.98 -3.46 -6.03
CA THR A 117 -18.93 -4.34 -5.50
C THR A 117 -18.48 -5.35 -6.54
N ALA A 118 -19.42 -5.88 -7.36
CA ALA A 118 -19.06 -6.74 -8.52
C ALA A 118 -18.20 -6.00 -9.55
N GLY A 119 -18.51 -4.73 -9.82
CA GLY A 119 -17.72 -3.87 -10.70
C GLY A 119 -16.29 -3.67 -10.17
N TYR A 120 -16.12 -3.42 -8.87
CA TYR A 120 -14.80 -3.34 -8.24
C TYR A 120 -14.05 -4.68 -8.31
N ALA A 121 -14.74 -5.79 -8.07
CA ALA A 121 -14.12 -7.11 -8.15
C ALA A 121 -13.57 -7.38 -9.56
N LEU A 122 -14.39 -7.16 -10.59
CA LEU A 122 -13.96 -7.32 -11.98
C LEU A 122 -12.78 -6.41 -12.32
N PHE A 123 -12.82 -5.14 -11.88
CA PHE A 123 -11.74 -4.18 -12.09
C PHE A 123 -10.43 -4.67 -11.45
N TYR A 124 -10.43 -5.02 -10.15
CA TYR A 124 -9.21 -5.46 -9.48
C TYR A 124 -8.69 -6.80 -10.01
N TRP A 125 -9.54 -7.79 -10.28
CA TRP A 125 -9.11 -9.07 -10.86
C TRP A 125 -8.47 -8.88 -12.23
N THR A 126 -9.01 -7.98 -13.06
CA THR A 126 -8.44 -7.64 -14.36
C THR A 126 -7.10 -6.92 -14.21
N MET A 127 -7.07 -5.89 -13.36
CA MET A 127 -5.85 -5.11 -13.09
C MET A 127 -4.72 -5.98 -12.57
N HIS A 128 -4.99 -6.86 -11.62
CA HIS A 128 -3.95 -7.68 -11.01
C HIS A 128 -3.40 -8.72 -11.96
N ARG A 129 -4.24 -9.38 -12.76
CA ARG A 129 -3.81 -10.44 -13.68
C ARG A 129 -3.25 -9.92 -14.99
N LEU A 130 -3.94 -8.96 -15.62
CA LEU A 130 -3.60 -8.49 -16.97
C LEU A 130 -2.68 -7.27 -16.97
N TYR A 131 -2.59 -6.53 -15.86
CA TYR A 131 -1.75 -5.35 -15.79
C TYR A 131 -0.55 -5.56 -14.83
N HIS A 132 -0.77 -5.76 -13.52
CA HIS A 132 0.34 -5.86 -12.56
C HIS A 132 1.21 -7.09 -12.79
N LEU A 133 0.62 -8.29 -12.90
CA LEU A 133 1.36 -9.53 -13.14
C LEU A 133 2.06 -9.51 -14.49
N ALA A 134 1.40 -9.03 -15.56
CA ALA A 134 2.02 -8.93 -16.88
C ALA A 134 3.23 -7.98 -16.86
N ARG A 135 3.11 -6.80 -16.24
CA ARG A 135 4.22 -5.84 -16.10
C ARG A 135 5.38 -6.43 -15.31
N TYR A 136 5.09 -7.07 -14.19
CA TYR A 136 6.11 -7.73 -13.38
C TYR A 136 6.87 -8.79 -14.16
N ASN A 137 6.17 -9.64 -14.94
CA ASN A 137 6.77 -10.70 -15.71
C ASN A 137 7.70 -10.22 -16.84
N ILE A 138 7.44 -9.04 -17.40
CA ILE A 138 8.32 -8.42 -18.42
C ILE A 138 9.37 -7.47 -17.80
N GLY A 139 9.49 -7.47 -16.46
CA GLY A 139 10.51 -6.71 -15.75
C GLY A 139 10.21 -5.22 -15.56
N LEU A 140 8.98 -4.77 -15.81
CA LEU A 140 8.52 -3.41 -15.48
C LEU A 140 8.10 -3.31 -14.01
N SER A 141 7.92 -2.08 -13.52
CA SER A 141 7.38 -1.81 -12.20
C SER A 141 5.87 -2.04 -12.17
N THR A 142 5.35 -2.59 -11.08
CA THR A 142 3.94 -2.44 -10.72
C THR A 142 3.73 -1.12 -9.96
N LEU A 143 2.58 -0.95 -9.34
CA LEU A 143 2.26 0.18 -8.47
C LEU A 143 1.61 -0.34 -7.19
N LEU A 144 1.76 0.38 -6.11
CA LEU A 144 1.04 0.14 -4.87
C LEU A 144 -0.44 0.49 -5.04
N ASN A 145 -1.30 -0.24 -4.32
CA ASN A 145 -2.76 -0.14 -4.41
C ASN A 145 -3.41 0.20 -3.06
N GLY A 146 -2.73 0.98 -2.23
CA GLY A 146 -3.22 1.45 -0.94
C GLY A 146 -3.05 0.46 0.21
N THR A 147 -3.14 -0.83 -0.02
CA THR A 147 -3.10 -1.85 1.04
C THR A 147 -2.44 -3.14 0.60
N GLY A 148 -2.06 -3.99 1.56
CA GLY A 148 -1.45 -5.29 1.29
C GLY A 148 -0.11 -5.18 0.58
N PHE A 149 0.77 -4.29 1.01
CA PHE A 149 2.09 -4.12 0.42
C PHE A 149 3.21 -4.15 1.47
N MET A 150 4.40 -4.44 1.00
CA MET A 150 5.64 -4.49 1.77
C MET A 150 6.60 -3.40 1.33
N VAL A 151 7.30 -2.82 2.30
CA VAL A 151 8.44 -1.92 2.05
C VAL A 151 9.60 -2.33 2.94
N ARG A 152 10.78 -2.54 2.35
CA ARG A 152 12.03 -2.80 3.09
C ARG A 152 12.36 -1.61 3.98
N PHE A 153 12.70 -1.85 5.25
CA PHE A 153 12.93 -0.78 6.19
C PHE A 153 14.13 0.09 5.82
N ASP A 154 15.20 -0.50 5.30
CA ASP A 154 16.39 0.25 4.87
C ASP A 154 16.10 1.26 3.74
N LEU A 155 15.06 1.05 2.95
CA LEU A 155 14.62 2.02 1.95
C LEU A 155 14.01 3.27 2.59
N ILE A 156 13.37 3.12 3.76
CA ILE A 156 12.68 4.20 4.48
C ILE A 156 13.63 4.94 5.42
N LYS A 157 14.60 4.24 6.04
CA LYS A 157 15.51 4.80 7.05
C LYS A 157 16.16 6.14 6.66
N PRO A 158 16.68 6.34 5.43
CA PRO A 158 17.40 7.57 5.11
C PRO A 158 16.53 8.84 5.10
N ASN A 159 15.27 8.71 4.63
CA ASN A 159 14.41 9.86 4.35
C ASN A 159 13.05 9.80 5.05
N GLY A 160 12.72 8.68 5.72
CA GLY A 160 11.38 8.43 6.27
C GLY A 160 10.33 8.17 5.19
N TRP A 161 9.08 8.05 5.62
CA TRP A 161 7.93 7.98 4.73
C TRP A 161 7.49 9.39 4.36
N GLN A 162 7.81 9.83 3.17
CA GLN A 162 7.55 11.20 2.72
C GLN A 162 6.48 11.20 1.62
N THR A 163 5.21 11.24 2.00
CA THR A 163 4.10 11.39 1.06
C THR A 163 3.16 12.49 1.53
N GLU A 164 2.69 13.31 0.60
CA GLU A 164 1.88 14.49 0.90
C GLU A 164 0.56 14.52 0.11
N THR A 165 0.43 13.67 -0.93
CA THR A 165 -0.77 13.62 -1.76
C THR A 165 -1.87 12.76 -1.13
N LEU A 166 -3.08 12.86 -1.67
CA LEU A 166 -4.22 12.04 -1.22
C LEU A 166 -4.11 10.55 -1.60
N THR A 167 -3.14 10.20 -2.45
CA THR A 167 -2.82 8.83 -2.88
C THR A 167 -1.36 8.54 -2.55
N GLU A 168 -1.09 8.33 -1.26
CA GLU A 168 0.24 8.09 -0.72
C GLU A 168 0.94 6.88 -1.35
N ASP A 169 0.16 5.90 -1.77
CA ASP A 169 0.58 4.66 -2.44
C ASP A 169 1.12 4.92 -3.85
N ILE A 170 0.37 5.68 -4.67
CA ILE A 170 0.82 6.11 -6.00
C ILE A 170 2.07 6.98 -5.86
N GLU A 171 2.03 7.97 -4.95
CA GLU A 171 3.17 8.86 -4.71
C GLU A 171 4.43 8.09 -4.32
N PHE A 172 4.32 7.12 -3.40
CA PHE A 172 5.45 6.30 -2.99
C PHE A 172 5.97 5.42 -4.13
N SER A 173 5.07 4.86 -4.95
CA SER A 173 5.44 4.09 -6.14
C SER A 173 6.25 4.92 -7.13
N LEU A 174 5.83 6.17 -7.39
CA LEU A 174 6.54 7.08 -8.29
C LEU A 174 7.92 7.46 -7.76
N LYS A 175 8.03 7.76 -6.46
CA LYS A 175 9.32 8.03 -5.81
C LYS A 175 10.27 6.83 -5.92
N THR A 176 9.73 5.62 -5.78
CA THR A 176 10.50 4.37 -5.98
C THR A 176 11.02 4.28 -7.42
N ILE A 177 10.19 4.57 -8.42
CA ILE A 177 10.57 4.55 -9.84
C ILE A 177 11.59 5.67 -10.17
N ILE A 178 11.39 6.88 -9.62
CA ILE A 178 12.31 8.01 -9.79
C ILE A 178 13.72 7.68 -9.25
N GLN A 179 13.80 6.89 -8.18
CA GLN A 179 15.08 6.39 -7.63
C GLN A 179 15.70 5.23 -8.44
N GLY A 180 15.13 4.88 -9.60
CA GLY A 180 15.62 3.77 -10.44
C GLY A 180 15.26 2.39 -9.91
N LYS A 181 14.39 2.31 -8.88
CA LYS A 181 13.91 1.05 -8.29
C LYS A 181 12.57 0.63 -8.88
N LYS A 182 12.07 -0.54 -8.48
CA LYS A 182 10.79 -1.11 -8.95
C LYS A 182 9.90 -1.46 -7.78
N VAL A 183 8.60 -1.36 -8.01
CA VAL A 183 7.59 -2.02 -7.19
C VAL A 183 7.36 -3.41 -7.76
N GLY A 184 7.65 -4.44 -6.98
CA GLY A 184 7.45 -5.84 -7.32
C GLY A 184 6.00 -6.28 -7.16
N TRP A 185 5.76 -7.58 -7.41
CA TRP A 185 4.45 -8.20 -7.34
C TRP A 185 4.50 -9.57 -6.68
N ALA A 186 3.59 -9.81 -5.71
CA ALA A 186 3.45 -11.10 -5.04
C ALA A 186 2.03 -11.65 -5.24
N THR A 187 1.85 -12.52 -6.21
CA THR A 187 0.53 -13.12 -6.55
C THR A 187 -0.07 -13.92 -5.39
N ASP A 188 0.78 -14.58 -4.60
CA ASP A 188 0.35 -15.49 -3.54
C ASP A 188 0.20 -14.79 -2.18
N ALA A 189 0.55 -13.50 -2.10
CA ALA A 189 0.33 -12.67 -0.92
C ALA A 189 -1.04 -12.00 -1.04
N ILE A 190 -2.10 -12.66 -0.59
CA ILE A 190 -3.48 -12.21 -0.81
C ILE A 190 -3.98 -11.43 0.41
N VAL A 191 -4.57 -10.26 0.14
CA VAL A 191 -5.32 -9.47 1.09
C VAL A 191 -6.74 -9.25 0.56
N TYR A 192 -7.74 -9.45 1.41
CA TYR A 192 -9.15 -9.25 1.10
C TYR A 192 -9.59 -7.90 1.63
N ASP A 193 -10.04 -7.05 0.72
CA ASP A 193 -10.44 -5.67 0.99
C ASP A 193 -11.94 -5.47 0.80
N GLU A 194 -12.54 -4.60 1.60
CA GLU A 194 -13.97 -4.31 1.56
C GLU A 194 -14.27 -3.17 0.59
N GLN A 195 -15.21 -3.38 -0.32
CA GLN A 195 -15.56 -2.37 -1.32
C GLN A 195 -16.87 -1.66 -0.95
N PRO A 196 -17.00 -0.36 -1.32
CA PRO A 196 -18.20 0.40 -1.03
C PRO A 196 -19.45 -0.22 -1.67
N THR A 197 -20.51 -0.32 -0.89
CA THR A 197 -21.80 -0.89 -1.31
C THR A 197 -22.78 0.14 -1.88
N SER A 198 -22.46 1.45 -1.78
CA SER A 198 -23.32 2.51 -2.31
C SER A 198 -22.60 3.37 -3.35
N PHE A 199 -23.37 3.85 -4.34
CA PHE A 199 -22.83 4.75 -5.36
C PHE A 199 -22.20 6.02 -4.77
N LYS A 200 -22.80 6.59 -3.72
CA LYS A 200 -22.27 7.79 -3.06
C LYS A 200 -20.90 7.55 -2.45
N GLN A 201 -20.70 6.43 -1.77
CA GLN A 201 -19.40 6.06 -1.20
C GLN A 201 -18.37 5.79 -2.29
N SER A 202 -18.75 5.02 -3.33
CA SER A 202 -17.90 4.74 -4.49
C SER A 202 -17.46 6.03 -5.20
N TRP A 203 -18.41 6.96 -5.43
CA TRP A 203 -18.10 8.26 -6.04
C TRP A 203 -17.11 9.08 -5.20
N SER A 204 -17.34 9.17 -3.90
CA SER A 204 -16.45 9.90 -2.97
C SER A 204 -15.04 9.32 -2.96
N GLN A 205 -14.92 7.98 -2.92
CA GLN A 205 -13.64 7.28 -2.95
C GLN A 205 -12.89 7.53 -4.26
N ARG A 206 -13.55 7.35 -5.41
CA ARG A 206 -12.95 7.54 -6.73
C ARG A 206 -12.59 9.01 -7.00
N SER A 207 -13.41 9.95 -6.53
CA SER A 207 -13.07 11.38 -6.61
C SER A 207 -11.79 11.70 -5.85
N ARG A 208 -11.60 11.12 -4.65
CA ARG A 208 -10.36 11.26 -3.87
C ARG A 208 -9.16 10.68 -4.64
N TRP A 209 -9.30 9.51 -5.26
CA TRP A 209 -8.26 8.90 -6.07
C TRP A 209 -7.87 9.77 -7.28
N THR A 210 -8.89 10.31 -7.98
CA THR A 210 -8.66 11.22 -9.11
C THR A 210 -7.89 12.46 -8.69
N VAL A 211 -8.30 13.11 -7.60
CA VAL A 211 -7.60 14.31 -7.08
C VAL A 211 -6.16 13.97 -6.69
N GLY A 212 -5.95 12.87 -5.96
CA GLY A 212 -4.63 12.42 -5.55
C GLY A 212 -3.72 12.10 -6.74
N HIS A 213 -4.26 11.41 -7.76
CA HIS A 213 -3.53 11.14 -8.99
C HIS A 213 -3.12 12.44 -9.70
N MET A 214 -4.03 13.41 -9.84
CA MET A 214 -3.72 14.70 -10.44
C MET A 214 -2.68 15.52 -9.66
N GLN A 215 -2.68 15.39 -8.32
CA GLN A 215 -1.61 15.94 -7.48
C GLN A 215 -0.26 15.30 -7.82
N CYS A 216 -0.22 13.98 -7.96
CA CYS A 216 0.98 13.25 -8.37
C CYS A 216 1.46 13.66 -9.78
N VAL A 217 0.55 13.76 -10.77
CA VAL A 217 0.88 14.23 -12.13
C VAL A 217 1.56 15.59 -12.07
N LYS A 218 0.93 16.55 -11.40
CA LYS A 218 1.47 17.92 -11.30
C LYS A 218 2.84 17.97 -10.63
N ARG A 219 3.07 17.11 -9.63
CA ARG A 219 4.27 17.16 -8.79
C ARG A 219 5.44 16.38 -9.40
N TYR A 220 5.18 15.19 -9.95
CA TYR A 220 6.24 14.22 -10.28
C TYR A 220 6.51 14.02 -11.76
N THR A 221 5.72 14.59 -12.70
CA THR A 221 5.92 14.38 -14.14
C THR A 221 7.33 14.83 -14.58
N MET A 222 7.81 15.98 -14.10
CA MET A 222 9.14 16.48 -14.48
C MET A 222 10.27 15.63 -13.89
N GLU A 223 10.12 15.19 -12.64
CA GLU A 223 11.09 14.32 -11.98
C GLU A 223 11.16 12.95 -12.68
N LEU A 224 10.01 12.38 -13.07
CA LEU A 224 9.95 11.16 -13.88
C LEU A 224 10.59 11.34 -15.25
N ALA A 225 10.35 12.47 -15.94
CA ALA A 225 10.98 12.76 -17.22
C ALA A 225 12.53 12.88 -17.08
N ASN A 226 13.01 13.44 -15.98
CA ASN A 226 14.43 13.49 -15.68
C ASN A 226 15.01 12.10 -15.36
N SER A 227 14.28 11.28 -14.58
CA SER A 227 14.69 9.90 -14.27
C SER A 227 14.81 9.01 -15.52
N VAL A 228 13.97 9.25 -16.54
CA VAL A 228 14.10 8.58 -17.85
C VAL A 228 15.44 8.89 -18.52
N LYS A 229 15.90 10.14 -18.44
CA LYS A 229 17.20 10.55 -19.01
C LYS A 229 18.39 10.01 -18.20
N GLU A 230 18.24 9.97 -16.86
CA GLU A 230 19.27 9.55 -15.93
C GLU A 230 19.46 8.03 -15.96
N HIS A 231 18.38 7.28 -15.71
CA HIS A 231 18.46 5.81 -15.59
C HIS A 231 18.40 5.09 -16.93
N LYS A 232 17.79 5.70 -17.96
CA LYS A 232 17.62 5.12 -19.32
C LYS A 232 16.96 3.73 -19.29
N THR A 233 16.03 3.51 -18.36
CA THR A 233 15.33 2.23 -18.19
C THR A 233 13.93 2.29 -18.78
N LEU A 234 13.43 1.13 -19.24
CA LEU A 234 12.04 0.99 -19.67
C LEU A 234 11.07 1.26 -18.50
N THR A 235 11.45 0.95 -17.28
CA THR A 235 10.66 1.21 -16.07
C THR A 235 10.39 2.69 -15.86
N SER A 236 11.43 3.56 -16.01
CA SER A 236 11.26 5.00 -15.85
C SER A 236 10.38 5.59 -16.97
N LEU A 237 10.59 5.16 -18.22
CA LEU A 237 9.76 5.57 -19.35
C LEU A 237 8.31 5.15 -19.16
N ASP A 238 8.09 3.92 -18.76
CA ASP A 238 6.77 3.35 -18.52
C ASP A 238 6.06 4.03 -17.35
N GLY A 239 6.76 4.38 -16.25
CA GLY A 239 6.22 5.19 -15.16
C GLY A 239 5.76 6.56 -15.61
N LEU A 240 6.53 7.22 -16.50
CA LEU A 240 6.13 8.51 -17.10
C LEU A 240 4.89 8.36 -17.99
N LEU A 241 4.84 7.33 -18.85
CA LEU A 241 3.68 7.06 -19.70
C LEU A 241 2.43 6.72 -18.88
N TYR A 242 2.58 5.97 -17.79
CA TYR A 242 1.49 5.69 -16.85
C TYR A 242 0.90 6.99 -16.31
N MET A 243 1.74 7.90 -15.82
CA MET A 243 1.27 9.15 -15.21
C MET A 243 0.53 10.06 -16.21
N ILE A 244 0.98 10.10 -17.45
CA ILE A 244 0.36 10.97 -18.48
C ILE A 244 -0.87 10.31 -19.13
N GLY A 245 -0.83 8.97 -19.29
CA GLY A 245 -1.82 8.21 -20.06
C GLY A 245 -3.01 7.70 -19.25
N THR A 246 -2.90 7.61 -17.93
CA THR A 246 -4.00 7.14 -17.09
C THR A 246 -4.78 8.31 -16.51
N THR A 247 -5.96 8.58 -17.06
CA THR A 247 -6.98 9.30 -16.31
C THR A 247 -7.58 8.31 -15.31
N PRO A 248 -7.61 8.62 -13.99
CA PRO A 248 -8.31 7.79 -13.02
C PRO A 248 -9.77 7.67 -13.41
N MET A 249 -10.24 6.44 -13.55
CA MET A 249 -11.65 6.11 -13.86
C MET A 249 -12.59 6.45 -12.70
#